data_d910e9d6e4f21cca47018f800c48ce66
#
_entry.id   d910e9d6e4f21cca47018f800c48ce66
#
_cell.length_a   1.000
_cell.length_b   1.000
_cell.length_c   1.000
_cell.angle_alpha   90.00
_cell.angle_beta   90.00
_cell.angle_gamma   90.00
#
_symmetry.space_group_name_H-M   'P 1'
#
loop_
_entity.id
_entity.type
_entity.pdbx_description
1 polymer ?
#
loop_
_entity_poly.entity_id
_entity_poly.type
_entity_poly.pdbx_seq_one_letter_code
_entity_poly.pdbx_strand_id
1 'polypeptide(L)'
;MISEKTEALKNELSSLIAQYDELRFHVVPMLKNEYYRQIGNLEIQIENRRIDIACLKQKIEMLKQNKTGEEIEAALRKFSGSKREEVSFDEEYVMTSEKEDGEIIDTYVELLKRLDSVLNANGFESKNRLLREAKQYFMNLDLNGLKMVEYYSRNCIVSENENSIFERYQQLSREVEVYKERINVIKNSFPYNRIDLIMDEEKLSVKANELRNCLERLNEEYQSLKSFL
;
A
#
# COMPACT_ATOMS: atom_id res chain seq x y z
N MET A 1 -25.01 -11.83 -28.50
CA MET A 1 -24.18 -12.86 -27.79
C MET A 1 -22.72 -12.44 -27.59
N ILE A 2 -21.89 -12.11 -28.62
CA ILE A 2 -20.52 -11.60 -28.38
C ILE A 2 -20.52 -10.20 -27.78
N SER A 3 -21.39 -9.30 -28.29
CA SER A 3 -21.54 -7.93 -27.77
C SER A 3 -21.93 -7.89 -26.29
N GLU A 4 -22.86 -8.71 -25.85
CA GLU A 4 -23.26 -8.83 -24.42
C GLU A 4 -22.10 -9.31 -23.53
N LYS A 5 -21.31 -10.27 -24.04
CA LYS A 5 -20.12 -10.74 -23.33
C LYS A 5 -19.03 -9.66 -23.22
N THR A 6 -18.89 -8.85 -24.28
CA THR A 6 -17.95 -7.72 -24.29
C THR A 6 -18.36 -6.66 -23.27
N GLU A 7 -19.66 -6.36 -23.17
CA GLU A 7 -20.17 -5.42 -22.19
C GLU A 7 -20.03 -5.95 -20.75
N ALA A 8 -20.26 -7.24 -20.53
CA ALA A 8 -20.01 -7.88 -19.24
C ALA A 8 -18.53 -7.76 -18.83
N LEU A 9 -17.59 -7.98 -19.76
CA LEU A 9 -16.15 -7.81 -19.49
C LEU A 9 -15.78 -6.34 -19.22
N LYS A 10 -16.39 -5.36 -19.89
CA LYS A 10 -16.18 -3.94 -19.58
C LYS A 10 -16.62 -3.62 -18.16
N ASN A 11 -17.78 -4.11 -17.73
CA ASN A 11 -18.28 -3.93 -16.39
C ASN A 11 -17.37 -4.59 -15.35
N GLU A 12 -16.95 -5.83 -15.59
CA GLU A 12 -16.01 -6.55 -14.73
C GLU A 12 -14.67 -5.80 -14.62
N LEU A 13 -14.09 -5.39 -15.75
CA LEU A 13 -12.80 -4.71 -15.78
C LEU A 13 -12.86 -3.33 -15.09
N SER A 14 -13.94 -2.54 -15.31
CA SER A 14 -14.09 -1.25 -14.62
C SER A 14 -14.16 -1.41 -13.10
N SER A 15 -14.85 -2.43 -12.62
CA SER A 15 -14.91 -2.76 -11.20
C SER A 15 -13.55 -3.23 -10.64
N LEU A 16 -12.81 -4.03 -11.40
CA LEU A 16 -11.47 -4.47 -11.00
C LEU A 16 -10.46 -3.31 -10.98
N ILE A 17 -10.53 -2.37 -11.93
CA ILE A 17 -9.69 -1.17 -11.92
C ILE A 17 -9.99 -0.33 -10.67
N ALA A 18 -11.27 -0.08 -10.37
CA ALA A 18 -11.68 0.67 -9.20
C ALA A 18 -11.23 -0.02 -7.90
N GLN A 19 -11.42 -1.34 -7.79
CA GLN A 19 -10.94 -2.13 -6.65
C GLN A 19 -9.41 -2.08 -6.49
N TYR A 20 -8.68 -2.15 -7.59
CA TYR A 20 -7.22 -2.02 -7.56
C TYR A 20 -6.78 -0.64 -7.07
N ASP A 21 -7.41 0.42 -7.57
CA ASP A 21 -7.11 1.80 -7.19
C ASP A 21 -7.51 2.05 -5.71
N GLU A 22 -8.66 1.54 -5.25
CA GLU A 22 -9.10 1.57 -3.85
C GLU A 22 -8.09 0.90 -2.91
N LEU A 23 -7.69 -0.33 -3.24
CA LEU A 23 -6.67 -1.04 -2.45
C LEU A 23 -5.37 -0.26 -2.37
N ARG A 24 -4.93 0.32 -3.49
CA ARG A 24 -3.65 1.01 -3.60
C ARG A 24 -3.65 2.36 -2.89
N PHE A 25 -4.71 3.14 -3.01
CA PHE A 25 -4.74 4.53 -2.56
C PHE A 25 -5.37 4.70 -1.16
N HIS A 26 -6.21 3.77 -0.74
CA HIS A 26 -6.93 3.88 0.52
C HIS A 26 -6.62 2.74 1.48
N VAL A 27 -6.89 1.49 1.11
CA VAL A 27 -6.81 0.36 2.04
C VAL A 27 -5.37 0.07 2.48
N VAL A 28 -4.42 -0.03 1.54
CA VAL A 28 -3.02 -0.33 1.86
C VAL A 28 -2.36 0.76 2.70
N PRO A 29 -2.50 2.07 2.40
CA PRO A 29 -1.99 3.13 3.26
C PRO A 29 -2.61 3.12 4.67
N MET A 30 -3.93 2.94 4.78
CA MET A 30 -4.63 2.83 6.06
C MET A 30 -4.08 1.67 6.90
N LEU A 31 -4.02 0.46 6.33
CA LEU A 31 -3.49 -0.72 7.01
C LEU A 31 -2.02 -0.53 7.43
N LYS A 32 -1.22 0.10 6.57
CA LYS A 32 0.18 0.40 6.86
C LYS A 32 0.32 1.35 8.04
N ASN A 33 -0.45 2.44 8.07
CA ASN A 33 -0.44 3.40 9.17
C ASN A 33 -0.87 2.74 10.48
N GLU A 34 -1.97 1.96 10.46
CA GLU A 34 -2.46 1.27 11.65
C GLU A 34 -1.44 0.24 12.17
N TYR A 35 -0.84 -0.55 11.28
CA TYR A 35 0.21 -1.49 11.65
C TYR A 35 1.39 -0.81 12.36
N TYR A 36 1.94 0.24 11.75
CA TYR A 36 3.10 0.93 12.33
C TYR A 36 2.76 1.68 13.62
N ARG A 37 1.55 2.25 13.73
CA ARG A 37 1.07 2.90 14.94
C ARG A 37 1.06 1.93 16.14
N GLN A 38 0.66 0.68 15.93
CA GLN A 38 0.43 -0.28 17.01
C GLN A 38 1.64 -1.20 17.27
N ILE A 39 2.25 -1.75 16.26
CA ILE A 39 3.29 -2.79 16.35
C ILE A 39 4.56 -2.48 15.55
N GLY A 40 4.48 -1.92 14.38
CA GLY A 40 5.63 -1.74 13.51
C GLY A 40 6.76 -0.92 14.15
N ASN A 41 6.41 0.12 14.91
CA ASN A 41 7.37 0.90 15.68
C ASN A 41 8.08 0.08 16.76
N LEU A 42 7.37 -0.82 17.44
CA LEU A 42 7.96 -1.70 18.43
C LEU A 42 8.91 -2.70 17.78
N GLU A 43 8.56 -3.26 16.63
CA GLU A 43 9.43 -4.17 15.87
C GLU A 43 10.74 -3.48 15.46
N ILE A 44 10.66 -2.24 14.98
CA ILE A 44 11.84 -1.43 14.63
C ILE A 44 12.70 -1.14 15.87
N GLN A 45 12.09 -0.77 17.00
CA GLN A 45 12.83 -0.54 18.25
C GLN A 45 13.52 -1.82 18.72
N ILE A 46 12.86 -2.98 18.63
CA ILE A 46 13.44 -4.28 18.98
C ILE A 46 14.64 -4.58 18.07
N GLU A 47 14.50 -4.40 16.75
CA GLU A 47 15.61 -4.68 15.83
C GLU A 47 16.78 -3.72 16.05
N ASN A 48 16.53 -2.43 16.23
CA ASN A 48 17.57 -1.46 16.58
C ASN A 48 18.27 -1.83 17.90
N ARG A 49 17.50 -2.28 18.92
CA ARG A 49 18.07 -2.71 20.19
C ARG A 49 18.91 -3.98 20.06
N ARG A 50 18.51 -4.93 19.22
CA ARG A 50 19.33 -6.12 18.90
C ARG A 50 20.65 -5.75 18.24
N ILE A 51 20.63 -4.77 17.32
CA ILE A 51 21.85 -4.25 16.69
C ILE A 51 22.76 -3.60 17.75
N ASP A 52 22.20 -2.76 18.63
CA ASP A 52 22.96 -2.12 19.69
C ASP A 52 23.63 -3.16 20.63
N ILE A 53 22.89 -4.20 21.02
CA ILE A 53 23.42 -5.31 21.85
C ILE A 53 24.53 -6.04 21.09
N ALA A 54 24.36 -6.34 19.81
CA ALA A 54 25.39 -6.99 19.02
C ALA A 54 26.65 -6.12 18.89
N CYS A 55 26.51 -4.80 18.71
CA CYS A 55 27.62 -3.84 18.72
C CYS A 55 28.35 -3.82 20.07
N LEU A 56 27.60 -3.82 21.19
CA LEU A 56 28.21 -3.86 22.53
C LEU A 56 28.98 -5.17 22.77
N LYS A 57 28.42 -6.32 22.45
CA LYS A 57 29.08 -7.62 22.54
C LYS A 57 30.38 -7.65 21.74
N GLN A 58 30.35 -7.16 20.52
CA GLN A 58 31.54 -7.06 19.68
C GLN A 58 32.60 -6.12 20.29
N LYS A 59 32.17 -4.96 20.82
CA LYS A 59 33.07 -4.01 21.49
C LYS A 59 33.77 -4.65 22.70
N ILE A 60 33.01 -5.33 23.57
CA ILE A 60 33.54 -6.02 24.74
C ILE A 60 34.58 -7.08 24.32
N GLU A 61 34.30 -7.85 23.29
CA GLU A 61 35.21 -8.88 22.78
C GLU A 61 36.50 -8.28 22.22
N MET A 62 36.43 -7.18 21.49
CA MET A 62 37.59 -6.47 20.93
C MET A 62 38.46 -5.85 22.08
N LEU A 63 37.82 -5.33 23.12
CA LEU A 63 38.53 -4.83 24.30
C LEU A 63 39.30 -5.96 25.02
N LYS A 64 38.70 -7.15 25.16
CA LYS A 64 39.40 -8.33 25.71
C LYS A 64 40.60 -8.76 24.87
N GLN A 65 40.55 -8.50 23.56
CA GLN A 65 41.65 -8.75 22.61
C GLN A 65 42.71 -7.62 22.59
N ASN A 66 42.59 -6.61 23.45
CA ASN A 66 43.45 -5.42 23.49
C ASN A 66 43.52 -4.63 22.19
N LYS A 67 42.41 -4.58 21.43
CA LYS A 67 42.29 -3.75 20.22
C LYS A 67 42.25 -2.27 20.57
N THR A 68 42.79 -1.44 19.68
CA THR A 68 42.78 0.02 19.85
C THR A 68 41.38 0.61 19.68
N GLY A 69 41.14 1.79 20.26
CA GLY A 69 39.85 2.50 20.09
C GLY A 69 39.49 2.76 18.63
N GLU A 70 40.48 3.09 17.80
CA GLU A 70 40.28 3.32 16.36
C GLU A 70 39.87 2.06 15.61
N GLU A 71 40.47 0.90 15.91
CA GLU A 71 40.06 -0.40 15.33
C GLU A 71 38.63 -0.79 15.71
N ILE A 72 38.26 -0.55 16.98
CA ILE A 72 36.92 -0.80 17.50
C ILE A 72 35.89 0.08 16.79
N GLU A 73 36.13 1.40 16.71
CA GLU A 73 35.22 2.30 16.02
C GLU A 73 35.05 1.97 14.51
N ALA A 74 36.15 1.65 13.83
CA ALA A 74 36.10 1.26 12.42
C ALA A 74 35.28 -0.01 12.19
N ALA A 75 35.40 -1.01 13.09
CA ALA A 75 34.63 -2.24 13.04
C ALA A 75 33.12 -1.98 13.31
N LEU A 76 32.80 -1.18 14.32
CA LEU A 76 31.43 -0.87 14.69
C LEU A 76 30.70 -0.02 13.61
N ARG A 77 31.38 0.93 12.97
CA ARG A 77 30.83 1.70 11.86
C ARG A 77 30.43 0.82 10.67
N LYS A 78 31.22 -0.19 10.34
CA LYS A 78 30.88 -1.18 9.29
C LYS A 78 29.67 -2.03 9.67
N PHE A 79 29.51 -2.32 10.95
CA PHE A 79 28.43 -3.18 11.44
C PHE A 79 27.09 -2.42 11.58
N SER A 80 27.11 -1.17 12.06
CA SER A 80 25.91 -0.37 12.34
C SER A 80 25.39 0.40 11.12
N GLY A 81 26.26 0.71 10.13
CA GLY A 81 25.94 1.61 9.01
C GLY A 81 24.98 1.05 7.96
N SER A 82 24.69 -0.25 7.99
CA SER A 82 23.89 -0.91 6.94
C SER A 82 22.47 -1.33 7.36
N LYS A 83 22.03 -1.08 8.61
CA LYS A 83 20.84 -1.78 9.16
C LYS A 83 19.82 -0.94 9.93
N ARG A 84 19.98 0.37 10.06
CA ARG A 84 18.98 1.19 10.77
C ARG A 84 17.89 1.63 9.81
N GLU A 85 16.69 1.17 10.04
CA GLU A 85 15.49 1.66 9.34
C GLU A 85 14.88 2.82 10.14
N GLU A 86 14.73 3.97 9.48
CA GLU A 86 13.87 5.07 9.94
C GLU A 86 12.57 5.00 9.15
N VAL A 87 11.45 4.96 9.83
CA VAL A 87 10.14 5.01 9.20
C VAL A 87 9.56 6.41 9.37
N SER A 88 9.32 7.08 8.24
CA SER A 88 8.49 8.28 8.20
C SER A 88 7.02 7.87 8.06
N PHE A 89 6.16 8.45 8.88
CA PHE A 89 4.71 8.27 8.81
C PHE A 89 4.10 9.45 8.08
N ASP A 90 3.18 9.17 7.15
CA ASP A 90 2.23 10.16 6.68
C ASP A 90 1.09 10.20 7.72
N GLU A 91 1.03 11.29 8.50
CA GLU A 91 0.12 11.41 9.66
C GLU A 91 -1.35 11.67 9.30
N GLU A 92 -1.69 11.89 8.05
CA GLU A 92 -3.04 12.32 7.65
C GLU A 92 -3.75 11.29 6.75
N TYR A 93 -4.35 10.26 7.35
CA TYR A 93 -5.38 9.48 6.69
C TYR A 93 -6.76 9.90 7.23
N VAL A 94 -7.55 10.59 6.41
CA VAL A 94 -8.93 10.98 6.74
C VAL A 94 -9.85 9.82 6.36
N MET A 95 -10.52 9.21 7.35
CA MET A 95 -11.60 8.25 7.09
C MET A 95 -12.88 9.03 6.75
N THR A 96 -13.45 8.74 5.58
CA THR A 96 -14.82 9.16 5.20
C THR A 96 -15.86 8.19 5.78
N SER A 97 -17.15 8.57 5.73
CA SER A 97 -18.22 7.68 6.20
C SER A 97 -18.47 6.56 5.18
N GLU A 98 -18.75 5.33 5.63
CA GLU A 98 -19.04 4.15 4.77
C GLU A 98 -20.06 4.42 3.64
N LYS A 99 -20.97 5.36 3.85
CA LYS A 99 -22.03 5.69 2.90
C LYS A 99 -21.55 6.61 1.76
N GLU A 100 -20.60 7.50 2.06
CA GLU A 100 -19.94 8.35 1.05
C GLU A 100 -18.94 7.54 0.23
N ASP A 101 -18.27 6.56 0.82
CA ASP A 101 -17.33 5.67 0.13
C ASP A 101 -18.00 4.88 -0.99
N GLY A 102 -19.23 4.35 -0.76
CA GLY A 102 -19.99 3.63 -1.79
C GLY A 102 -20.32 4.51 -2.99
N GLU A 103 -20.80 5.75 -2.79
CA GLU A 103 -21.12 6.67 -3.88
C GLU A 103 -19.89 7.13 -4.66
N ILE A 104 -18.75 7.31 -3.98
CA ILE A 104 -17.45 7.63 -4.60
C ILE A 104 -17.01 6.51 -5.53
N ILE A 105 -17.05 5.25 -5.06
CA ILE A 105 -16.66 4.08 -5.84
C ILE A 105 -17.57 3.92 -7.06
N ASP A 106 -18.89 3.98 -6.88
CA ASP A 106 -19.86 3.83 -7.98
C ASP A 106 -19.66 4.91 -9.04
N THR A 107 -19.52 6.17 -8.63
CA THR A 107 -19.27 7.30 -9.54
C THR A 107 -17.95 7.10 -10.30
N TYR A 108 -16.90 6.65 -9.61
CA TYR A 108 -15.61 6.39 -10.24
C TYR A 108 -15.67 5.24 -11.25
N VAL A 109 -16.36 4.14 -10.95
CA VAL A 109 -16.59 3.01 -11.88
C VAL A 109 -17.27 3.49 -13.17
N GLU A 110 -18.32 4.33 -13.05
CA GLU A 110 -19.00 4.88 -14.22
C GLU A 110 -18.09 5.81 -15.05
N LEU A 111 -17.23 6.59 -14.40
CA LEU A 111 -16.24 7.41 -15.09
C LEU A 111 -15.18 6.57 -15.81
N LEU A 112 -14.70 5.48 -15.21
CA LEU A 112 -13.80 4.53 -15.86
C LEU A 112 -14.43 3.95 -17.13
N LYS A 113 -15.69 3.52 -17.08
CA LYS A 113 -16.41 3.00 -18.26
C LYS A 113 -16.46 3.98 -19.43
N ARG A 114 -16.55 5.29 -19.14
CA ARG A 114 -16.64 6.34 -20.17
C ARG A 114 -15.28 6.82 -20.68
N LEU A 115 -14.30 6.91 -19.80
CA LEU A 115 -13.08 7.66 -20.05
C LEU A 115 -11.86 6.77 -20.29
N ASP A 116 -11.80 5.58 -19.69
CA ASP A 116 -10.63 4.73 -19.78
C ASP A 116 -10.39 4.20 -21.20
N SER A 117 -9.18 4.36 -21.70
CA SER A 117 -8.81 3.98 -23.08
C SER A 117 -8.78 2.46 -23.28
N VAL A 118 -8.57 1.69 -22.20
CA VAL A 118 -8.65 0.23 -22.23
C VAL A 118 -10.11 -0.22 -22.34
N LEU A 119 -11.04 0.50 -21.71
CA LEU A 119 -12.48 0.25 -21.79
C LEU A 119 -13.11 0.83 -23.06
N ASN A 120 -12.48 1.84 -23.68
CA ASN A 120 -12.99 2.53 -24.86
C ASN A 120 -11.93 2.64 -25.95
N ALA A 121 -12.17 2.08 -27.13
CA ALA A 121 -11.21 2.02 -28.24
C ALA A 121 -10.81 3.39 -28.82
N ASN A 122 -11.57 4.46 -28.55
CA ASN A 122 -11.37 5.80 -29.09
C ASN A 122 -10.89 6.76 -27.98
N GLY A 123 -9.57 6.77 -27.71
CA GLY A 123 -8.97 7.71 -26.78
C GLY A 123 -8.70 9.07 -27.43
N PHE A 124 -9.49 10.10 -27.06
CA PHE A 124 -9.13 11.49 -27.32
C PHE A 124 -8.31 12.04 -26.14
N GLU A 125 -7.44 12.99 -26.42
CA GLU A 125 -6.59 13.63 -25.40
C GLU A 125 -7.44 14.24 -24.24
N SER A 126 -8.63 14.76 -24.57
CA SER A 126 -9.59 15.27 -23.59
C SER A 126 -10.11 14.19 -22.61
N LYS A 127 -10.31 12.95 -23.08
CA LYS A 127 -10.71 11.83 -22.21
C LYS A 127 -9.59 11.46 -21.22
N ASN A 128 -8.36 11.43 -21.69
CA ASN A 128 -7.20 11.12 -20.84
C ASN A 128 -6.99 12.20 -19.75
N ARG A 129 -7.33 13.45 -20.06
CA ARG A 129 -7.28 14.53 -19.06
C ARG A 129 -8.37 14.34 -18.01
N LEU A 130 -9.62 14.14 -18.42
CA LEU A 130 -10.73 13.88 -17.50
C LEU A 130 -10.51 12.63 -16.65
N LEU A 131 -9.94 11.57 -17.21
CA LEU A 131 -9.59 10.38 -16.45
C LEU A 131 -8.55 10.65 -15.37
N ARG A 132 -7.52 11.45 -15.66
CA ARG A 132 -6.52 11.86 -14.67
C ARG A 132 -7.14 12.69 -13.55
N GLU A 133 -8.03 13.62 -13.88
CA GLU A 133 -8.78 14.41 -12.89
C GLU A 133 -9.67 13.50 -12.03
N ALA A 134 -10.39 12.54 -12.63
CA ALA A 134 -11.20 11.56 -11.91
C ALA A 134 -10.35 10.74 -10.92
N LYS A 135 -9.18 10.25 -11.35
CA LYS A 135 -8.25 9.51 -10.47
C LYS A 135 -7.78 10.38 -9.30
N GLN A 136 -7.46 11.64 -9.55
CA GLN A 136 -7.04 12.56 -8.50
C GLN A 136 -8.15 12.82 -7.47
N TYR A 137 -9.39 13.03 -7.93
CA TYR A 137 -10.53 13.21 -7.03
C TYR A 137 -10.85 11.91 -6.27
N PHE A 138 -10.72 10.76 -6.92
CA PHE A 138 -10.88 9.47 -6.25
C PHE A 138 -9.84 9.26 -5.15
N MET A 139 -8.56 9.56 -5.43
CA MET A 139 -7.48 9.49 -4.42
C MET A 139 -7.73 10.40 -3.22
N ASN A 140 -8.39 11.54 -3.42
CA ASN A 140 -8.70 12.51 -2.37
C ASN A 140 -10.07 12.29 -1.73
N LEU A 141 -10.81 11.23 -2.10
CA LEU A 141 -12.18 10.94 -1.67
C LEU A 141 -13.14 12.13 -1.92
N ASP A 142 -12.92 12.88 -3.00
CA ASP A 142 -13.70 14.05 -3.38
C ASP A 142 -14.86 13.69 -4.32
N LEU A 143 -16.03 13.38 -3.75
CA LEU A 143 -17.24 13.07 -4.49
C LEU A 143 -17.69 14.24 -5.38
N ASN A 144 -17.55 15.48 -4.93
CA ASN A 144 -17.99 16.64 -5.71
C ASN A 144 -17.12 16.82 -6.96
N GLY A 145 -15.81 16.62 -6.82
CA GLY A 145 -14.87 16.60 -7.94
C GLY A 145 -15.21 15.50 -8.95
N LEU A 146 -15.54 14.28 -8.49
CA LEU A 146 -15.98 13.20 -9.36
C LEU A 146 -17.28 13.53 -10.11
N LYS A 147 -18.29 14.08 -9.43
CA LYS A 147 -19.54 14.55 -10.06
C LYS A 147 -19.32 15.65 -11.11
N MET A 148 -18.35 16.51 -10.88
CA MET A 148 -17.96 17.53 -11.85
C MET A 148 -17.34 16.90 -13.09
N VAL A 149 -16.43 15.95 -12.96
CA VAL A 149 -15.88 15.18 -14.08
C VAL A 149 -16.99 14.41 -14.81
N GLU A 150 -17.93 13.81 -14.07
CA GLU A 150 -19.09 13.13 -14.66
C GLU A 150 -19.90 14.06 -15.55
N TYR A 151 -20.19 15.27 -15.09
CA TYR A 151 -20.89 16.28 -15.89
C TYR A 151 -20.17 16.60 -17.20
N TYR A 152 -18.86 16.86 -17.15
CA TYR A 152 -18.07 17.15 -18.36
C TYR A 152 -17.89 15.93 -19.28
N SER A 153 -17.92 14.72 -18.75
CA SER A 153 -17.79 13.48 -19.52
C SER A 153 -19.03 13.08 -20.31
N ARG A 154 -20.20 13.67 -20.02
CA ARG A 154 -21.49 13.32 -20.70
C ARG A 154 -21.45 13.48 -22.20
N ASN A 155 -20.65 14.40 -22.72
CA ASN A 155 -20.51 14.65 -24.16
C ASN A 155 -19.42 13.78 -24.83
N CYS A 156 -18.75 12.92 -24.06
CA CYS A 156 -17.75 11.99 -24.58
C CYS A 156 -18.45 10.78 -25.20
N ILE A 157 -18.90 10.89 -26.46
CA ILE A 157 -19.61 9.82 -27.18
C ILE A 157 -18.65 8.66 -27.46
N VAL A 158 -19.07 7.45 -27.10
CA VAL A 158 -18.39 6.19 -27.46
C VAL A 158 -18.93 5.72 -28.80
N SER A 159 -18.13 5.80 -29.88
CA SER A 159 -18.47 5.12 -31.15
C SER A 159 -17.71 3.79 -31.20
N GLU A 160 -18.43 2.68 -31.18
CA GLU A 160 -17.84 1.36 -31.38
C GLU A 160 -17.78 1.06 -32.89
N ASN A 161 -16.61 0.62 -33.35
CA ASN A 161 -16.42 0.14 -34.71
C ASN A 161 -16.67 -1.37 -34.72
N GLU A 162 -17.72 -1.83 -35.39
CA GLU A 162 -18.19 -3.23 -35.35
C GLU A 162 -17.13 -4.26 -35.83
N ASN A 163 -16.16 -3.83 -36.64
CA ASN A 163 -15.17 -4.72 -37.26
C ASN A 163 -14.10 -5.28 -36.31
N SER A 164 -14.09 -4.87 -35.03
CA SER A 164 -13.08 -5.30 -34.05
C SER A 164 -13.65 -5.92 -32.76
N ILE A 165 -14.94 -6.31 -32.75
CA ILE A 165 -15.60 -6.81 -31.52
C ILE A 165 -14.87 -8.03 -30.94
N PHE A 166 -14.38 -8.94 -31.79
CA PHE A 166 -13.67 -10.14 -31.33
C PHE A 166 -12.29 -9.82 -30.76
N GLU A 167 -11.53 -8.95 -31.41
CA GLU A 167 -10.22 -8.50 -30.91
C GLU A 167 -10.40 -7.72 -29.60
N ARG A 168 -11.45 -6.93 -29.52
CA ARG A 168 -11.83 -6.19 -28.32
C ARG A 168 -12.17 -7.12 -27.16
N TYR A 169 -12.96 -8.15 -27.42
CA TYR A 169 -13.26 -9.18 -26.42
C TYR A 169 -11.99 -9.84 -25.89
N GLN A 170 -11.06 -10.23 -26.77
CA GLN A 170 -9.79 -10.83 -26.35
C GLN A 170 -8.91 -9.87 -25.54
N GLN A 171 -8.86 -8.60 -25.93
CA GLN A 171 -8.10 -7.58 -25.20
C GLN A 171 -8.67 -7.40 -23.79
N LEU A 172 -9.97 -7.18 -23.65
CA LEU A 172 -10.64 -7.01 -22.36
C LEU A 172 -10.47 -8.24 -21.47
N SER A 173 -10.59 -9.44 -22.04
CA SER A 173 -10.40 -10.68 -21.30
C SER A 173 -8.98 -10.81 -20.71
N ARG A 174 -7.94 -10.38 -21.46
CA ARG A 174 -6.56 -10.35 -20.97
C ARG A 174 -6.38 -9.32 -19.85
N GLU A 175 -6.95 -8.13 -20.02
CA GLU A 175 -6.83 -7.07 -19.00
C GLU A 175 -7.54 -7.44 -17.70
N VAL A 176 -8.69 -8.13 -17.78
CA VAL A 176 -9.37 -8.70 -16.60
C VAL A 176 -8.43 -9.61 -15.80
N GLU A 177 -7.74 -10.55 -16.47
CA GLU A 177 -6.80 -11.44 -15.79
C GLU A 177 -5.59 -10.67 -15.22
N VAL A 178 -5.08 -9.68 -15.92
CA VAL A 178 -3.99 -8.82 -15.44
C VAL A 178 -4.39 -8.07 -14.16
N TYR A 179 -5.60 -7.49 -14.11
CA TYR A 179 -6.05 -6.79 -12.91
C TYR A 179 -6.37 -7.73 -11.75
N LYS A 180 -6.93 -8.91 -11.99
CA LYS A 180 -7.08 -9.96 -10.98
C LYS A 180 -5.74 -10.32 -10.34
N GLU A 181 -4.72 -10.51 -11.17
CA GLU A 181 -3.37 -10.83 -10.66
C GLU A 181 -2.76 -9.66 -9.88
N ARG A 182 -2.90 -8.42 -10.35
CA ARG A 182 -2.44 -7.21 -9.61
C ARG A 182 -3.10 -7.10 -8.24
N ILE A 183 -4.41 -7.33 -8.16
CA ILE A 183 -5.16 -7.34 -6.90
C ILE A 183 -4.67 -8.46 -5.98
N ASN A 184 -4.46 -9.66 -6.54
CA ASN A 184 -3.95 -10.80 -5.80
C ASN A 184 -2.56 -10.53 -5.22
N VAL A 185 -1.66 -9.91 -5.99
CA VAL A 185 -0.32 -9.49 -5.52
C VAL A 185 -0.45 -8.53 -4.33
N ILE A 186 -1.32 -7.52 -4.38
CA ILE A 186 -1.54 -6.61 -3.26
C ILE A 186 -2.04 -7.38 -2.03
N LYS A 187 -3.05 -8.23 -2.19
CA LYS A 187 -3.65 -9.00 -1.08
C LYS A 187 -2.69 -9.97 -0.42
N ASN A 188 -1.71 -10.49 -1.16
CA ASN A 188 -0.67 -11.37 -0.63
C ASN A 188 0.59 -10.62 -0.14
N SER A 189 0.63 -9.30 -0.28
CA SER A 189 1.77 -8.47 0.14
C SER A 189 1.47 -7.74 1.44
N PHE A 190 2.55 -7.31 2.14
CA PHE A 190 2.44 -6.43 3.28
C PHE A 190 1.92 -5.04 2.85
N PRO A 191 1.02 -4.41 3.61
CA PRO A 191 0.45 -4.84 4.90
C PRO A 191 -0.82 -5.71 4.79
N TYR A 192 -1.41 -5.86 3.59
CA TYR A 192 -2.71 -6.51 3.41
C TYR A 192 -2.73 -7.98 3.88
N ASN A 193 -1.65 -8.72 3.70
CA ASN A 193 -1.50 -10.09 4.20
C ASN A 193 -1.50 -10.21 5.74
N ARG A 194 -1.56 -9.10 6.45
CA ARG A 194 -1.69 -8.99 7.91
C ARG A 194 -3.03 -8.40 8.35
N ILE A 195 -4.00 -8.27 7.44
CA ILE A 195 -5.28 -7.60 7.71
C ILE A 195 -6.02 -8.23 8.91
N ASP A 196 -6.01 -9.56 9.04
CA ASP A 196 -6.64 -10.27 10.15
C ASP A 196 -6.02 -9.94 11.52
N LEU A 197 -4.75 -9.53 11.54
CA LEU A 197 -4.09 -9.06 12.75
C LEU A 197 -4.40 -7.57 12.98
N ILE A 198 -4.34 -6.76 11.93
CA ILE A 198 -4.47 -5.29 12.02
C ILE A 198 -5.89 -4.87 12.40
N MET A 199 -6.90 -5.56 11.89
CA MET A 199 -8.32 -5.23 12.10
C MET A 199 -8.92 -5.90 13.35
N ASP A 200 -8.16 -6.72 14.06
CA ASP A 200 -8.59 -7.39 15.29
C ASP A 200 -7.89 -6.74 16.50
N GLU A 201 -8.58 -5.86 17.21
CA GLU A 201 -8.02 -5.10 18.33
C GLU A 201 -7.44 -5.99 19.43
N GLU A 202 -8.06 -7.14 19.69
CA GLU A 202 -7.60 -8.09 20.73
C GLU A 202 -6.27 -8.72 20.31
N LYS A 203 -6.19 -9.27 19.09
CA LYS A 203 -4.94 -9.84 18.55
C LYS A 203 -3.83 -8.79 18.47
N LEU A 204 -4.18 -7.58 18.04
CA LEU A 204 -3.24 -6.47 17.92
C LEU A 204 -2.69 -6.07 19.29
N SER A 205 -3.55 -5.96 20.30
CA SER A 205 -3.16 -5.65 21.69
C SER A 205 -2.27 -6.73 22.29
N VAL A 206 -2.62 -8.00 22.12
CA VAL A 206 -1.81 -9.14 22.58
C VAL A 206 -0.42 -9.07 21.92
N LYS A 207 -0.36 -8.87 20.61
CA LYS A 207 0.90 -8.77 19.88
C LYS A 207 1.74 -7.59 20.33
N ALA A 208 1.13 -6.41 20.53
CA ALA A 208 1.84 -5.24 21.04
C ALA A 208 2.44 -5.48 22.44
N ASN A 209 1.71 -6.16 23.32
CA ASN A 209 2.20 -6.50 24.67
C ASN A 209 3.37 -7.51 24.62
N GLU A 210 3.32 -8.52 23.75
CA GLU A 210 4.44 -9.43 23.53
C GLU A 210 5.70 -8.68 23.09
N LEU A 211 5.56 -7.73 22.16
CA LEU A 211 6.67 -6.93 21.65
C LEU A 211 7.23 -5.98 22.74
N ARG A 212 6.37 -5.33 23.54
CA ARG A 212 6.83 -4.50 24.69
C ARG A 212 7.63 -5.32 25.68
N ASN A 213 7.13 -6.50 26.07
CA ASN A 213 7.86 -7.40 26.98
C ASN A 213 9.20 -7.88 26.38
N CYS A 214 9.25 -8.07 25.05
CA CYS A 214 10.49 -8.39 24.34
C CYS A 214 11.47 -7.22 24.41
N LEU A 215 11.01 -6.00 24.14
CA LEU A 215 11.82 -4.79 24.16
C LEU A 215 12.37 -4.50 25.58
N GLU A 216 11.56 -4.69 26.62
CA GLU A 216 12.01 -4.55 28.01
C GLU A 216 13.17 -5.49 28.32
N ARG A 217 13.05 -6.79 28.01
CA ARG A 217 14.11 -7.78 28.20
C ARG A 217 15.40 -7.41 27.45
N LEU A 218 15.27 -6.92 26.21
CA LEU A 218 16.43 -6.46 25.43
C LEU A 218 17.06 -5.20 26.04
N ASN A 219 16.25 -4.29 26.61
CA ASN A 219 16.76 -3.12 27.31
C ASN A 219 17.55 -3.51 28.59
N GLU A 220 17.07 -4.48 29.37
CA GLU A 220 17.77 -5.02 30.53
C GLU A 220 19.10 -5.66 30.11
N GLU A 221 19.11 -6.49 29.05
CA GLU A 221 20.34 -7.08 28.51
C GLU A 221 21.33 -5.99 28.06
N TYR A 222 20.85 -4.96 27.35
CA TYR A 222 21.69 -3.84 26.92
C TYR A 222 22.31 -3.10 28.09
N GLN A 223 21.55 -2.78 29.15
CA GLN A 223 22.05 -2.11 30.33
C GLN A 223 23.07 -2.98 31.09
N SER A 224 22.80 -4.28 31.22
CA SER A 224 23.75 -5.22 31.81
C SER A 224 25.08 -5.23 31.05
N LEU A 225 25.06 -5.33 29.73
CA LEU A 225 26.27 -5.30 28.91
C LEU A 225 27.01 -3.96 29.00
N LYS A 226 26.28 -2.85 29.09
CA LYS A 226 26.87 -1.51 29.23
C LYS A 226 27.62 -1.33 30.55
N SER A 227 27.18 -2.02 31.61
CA SER A 227 27.85 -1.95 32.90
C SER A 227 29.25 -2.65 32.94
N PHE A 228 29.60 -3.41 31.91
CA PHE A 228 30.93 -4.03 31.76
C PHE A 228 31.93 -3.16 30.99
N LEU A 229 31.51 -2.00 30.47
CA LEU A 229 32.35 -1.06 29.71
C LEU A 229 32.75 0.15 30.53
#